data_439bb1f77fde31924b86ad8f3a0e4ee3
#
_entry.id   439bb1f77fde31924b86ad8f3a0e4ee3
#
_cell.length_a   1.000
_cell.length_b   1.000
_cell.length_c   1.000
_cell.angle_alpha   90.00
_cell.angle_beta   90.00
_cell.angle_gamma   90.00
#
_symmetry.space_group_name_H-M   'P 1'
#
loop_
_entity.id
_entity.type
_entity.pdbx_description
1 polymer ?
#
loop_
_entity_poly.entity_id
_entity_poly.type
_entity_poly.pdbx_seq_one_letter_code
_entity_poly.pdbx_strand_id
1 'polypeptide(L)'
;IPPFTLVGAGLKYLLEFLGQPAAGQVAMDVLRYLGLLLTVVGIGWLALTVGRRRPVTFLSWAYLLFAFGGIALNSWYLTWGGLLLPLTKPTERITGTAVTLTTVLLAYGAGNLAWRNDAFALGFAGLALILVLLYRHGQDRKLHLASAGGGGQSP
;
A
#
# COMPACT_ATOMS: atom_id res chain seq x y z
N ILE A 1 -4.71 5.67 -8.34
CA ILE A 1 -4.23 6.87 -7.59
C ILE A 1 -3.22 6.42 -6.54
N PRO A 2 -2.03 7.03 -6.48
CA PRO A 2 -1.04 6.71 -5.44
C PRO A 2 -1.57 7.03 -4.03
N PRO A 3 -1.10 6.34 -2.97
CA PRO A 3 -1.57 6.55 -1.61
C PRO A 3 -1.48 8.01 -1.13
N PHE A 4 -0.42 8.71 -1.47
CA PHE A 4 -0.29 10.14 -1.12
C PHE A 4 -1.35 11.01 -1.79
N THR A 5 -1.67 10.70 -3.05
CA THR A 5 -2.77 11.39 -3.76
C THR A 5 -4.13 11.02 -3.17
N LEU A 6 -4.30 9.77 -2.70
CA LEU A 6 -5.52 9.32 -2.05
C LEU A 6 -5.75 10.05 -0.73
N VAL A 7 -4.72 10.16 0.11
CA VAL A 7 -4.76 10.93 1.36
C VAL A 7 -5.02 12.40 1.07
N GLY A 8 -4.35 12.95 0.04
CA GLY A 8 -4.57 14.32 -0.43
C GLY A 8 -6.00 14.58 -0.89
N ALA A 9 -6.59 13.65 -1.63
CA ALA A 9 -7.98 13.73 -2.06
C ALA A 9 -8.94 13.71 -0.85
N GLY A 10 -8.71 12.81 0.11
CA GLY A 10 -9.50 12.76 1.33
C GLY A 10 -9.44 14.09 2.13
N LEU A 11 -8.24 14.64 2.28
CA LEU A 11 -8.04 15.93 2.96
C LEU A 11 -8.67 17.08 2.17
N LYS A 12 -8.59 17.06 0.85
CA LYS A 12 -9.26 18.04 -0.03
C LYS A 12 -10.76 18.04 0.20
N TYR A 13 -11.43 16.87 0.16
CA TYR A 13 -12.86 16.77 0.39
C TYR A 13 -13.25 17.24 1.80
N LEU A 14 -12.44 16.93 2.82
CA LEU A 14 -12.68 17.41 4.18
C LEU A 14 -12.61 18.94 4.27
N LEU A 15 -11.60 19.56 3.66
CA LEU A 15 -11.42 21.02 3.66
C LEU A 15 -12.48 21.74 2.81
N GLU A 16 -12.91 21.13 1.70
CA GLU A 16 -14.04 21.64 0.90
C GLU A 16 -15.35 21.61 1.71
N PHE A 17 -15.58 20.53 2.46
CA PHE A 17 -16.73 20.42 3.37
C PHE A 17 -16.70 21.50 4.49
N LEU A 18 -15.50 21.86 4.94
CA LEU A 18 -15.29 22.95 5.91
C LEU A 18 -15.31 24.37 5.30
N GLY A 19 -15.66 24.48 4.02
CA GLY A 19 -15.77 25.76 3.31
C GLY A 19 -14.42 26.36 2.88
N GLN A 20 -13.35 25.56 2.81
CA GLN A 20 -12.00 25.99 2.43
C GLN A 20 -11.47 25.26 1.17
N PRO A 21 -12.09 25.44 0.00
CA PRO A 21 -11.71 24.68 -1.20
C PRO A 21 -10.29 24.99 -1.70
N ALA A 22 -9.83 26.23 -1.57
CA ALA A 22 -8.48 26.61 -1.97
C ALA A 22 -7.41 25.91 -1.13
N ALA A 23 -7.60 25.83 0.19
CA ALA A 23 -6.71 25.09 1.09
C ALA A 23 -6.71 23.59 0.77
N GLY A 24 -7.85 23.01 0.39
CA GLY A 24 -7.98 21.63 -0.03
C GLY A 24 -7.15 21.31 -1.26
N GLN A 25 -7.16 22.17 -2.26
CA GLN A 25 -6.36 21.99 -3.47
C GLN A 25 -4.85 22.07 -3.16
N VAL A 26 -4.42 23.05 -2.37
CA VAL A 26 -3.03 23.20 -1.94
C VAL A 26 -2.56 21.96 -1.15
N ALA A 27 -3.37 21.46 -0.23
CA ALA A 27 -3.04 20.27 0.55
C ALA A 27 -2.85 19.02 -0.35
N MET A 28 -3.72 18.84 -1.35
CA MET A 28 -3.61 17.76 -2.32
C MET A 28 -2.31 17.84 -3.12
N ASP A 29 -1.97 19.04 -3.63
CA ASP A 29 -0.75 19.24 -4.42
C ASP A 29 0.51 19.06 -3.59
N VAL A 30 0.54 19.57 -2.36
CA VAL A 30 1.67 19.36 -1.41
C VAL A 30 1.90 17.86 -1.15
N LEU A 31 0.85 17.12 -0.85
CA LEU A 31 0.97 15.67 -0.60
C LEU A 31 1.43 14.90 -1.84
N ARG A 32 0.97 15.28 -3.01
CA ARG A 32 1.41 14.69 -4.28
C ARG A 32 2.91 14.90 -4.52
N TYR A 33 3.40 16.12 -4.36
CA TYR A 33 4.82 16.44 -4.53
C TYR A 33 5.69 15.82 -3.42
N LEU A 34 5.19 15.77 -2.20
CA LEU A 34 5.86 15.07 -1.09
C LEU A 34 6.01 13.57 -1.39
N GLY A 35 4.97 12.92 -1.89
CA GLY A 35 5.02 11.52 -2.31
C GLY A 35 6.07 11.28 -3.40
N LEU A 36 6.12 12.16 -4.42
CA LEU A 36 7.13 12.09 -5.47
C LEU A 36 8.54 12.27 -4.92
N LEU A 37 8.74 13.27 -4.08
CA LEU A 37 10.04 13.54 -3.45
C LEU A 37 10.53 12.34 -2.62
N LEU A 38 9.66 11.78 -1.77
CA LEU A 38 9.98 10.60 -0.98
C LEU A 38 10.30 9.38 -1.85
N THR A 39 9.61 9.23 -2.98
CA THR A 39 9.91 8.17 -3.96
C THR A 39 11.30 8.34 -4.55
N VAL A 40 11.63 9.52 -5.05
CA VAL A 40 12.95 9.80 -5.66
C VAL A 40 14.07 9.61 -4.64
N VAL A 41 13.92 10.18 -3.45
CA VAL A 41 14.91 10.04 -2.36
C VAL A 41 15.03 8.58 -1.93
N GLY A 42 13.91 7.87 -1.76
CA GLY A 42 13.90 6.45 -1.37
C GLY A 42 14.56 5.54 -2.40
N ILE A 43 14.28 5.74 -3.69
CA ILE A 43 14.94 4.98 -4.76
C ILE A 43 16.43 5.30 -4.81
N GLY A 44 16.82 6.56 -4.70
CA GLY A 44 18.23 6.97 -4.66
C GLY A 44 18.96 6.34 -3.48
N TRP A 45 18.37 6.36 -2.28
CA TRP A 45 18.93 5.72 -1.10
C TRP A 45 19.06 4.20 -1.26
N LEU A 46 18.04 3.53 -1.80
CA LEU A 46 18.07 2.09 -2.10
C LEU A 46 19.15 1.75 -3.15
N ALA A 47 19.33 2.58 -4.18
CA ALA A 47 20.35 2.38 -5.19
C ALA A 47 21.75 2.40 -4.58
N LEU A 48 22.00 3.35 -3.68
CA LEU A 48 23.30 3.52 -3.03
C LEU A 48 23.60 2.42 -1.99
N THR A 49 22.58 1.98 -1.24
CA THR A 49 22.77 1.04 -0.12
C THR A 49 22.61 -0.43 -0.50
N VAL A 50 21.66 -0.75 -1.36
CA VAL A 50 21.24 -2.11 -1.68
C VAL A 50 21.54 -2.49 -3.12
N GLY A 51 21.46 -1.53 -4.05
CA GLY A 51 21.46 -1.78 -5.50
C GLY A 51 22.62 -2.62 -6.01
N ARG A 52 23.85 -2.34 -5.52
CA ARG A 52 25.05 -3.08 -5.94
C ARG A 52 25.13 -4.50 -5.38
N ARG A 53 24.62 -4.73 -4.16
CA ARG A 53 24.77 -6.01 -3.45
C ARG A 53 23.59 -6.96 -3.69
N ARG A 54 22.38 -6.42 -3.87
CA ARG A 54 21.12 -7.18 -3.99
C ARG A 54 20.22 -6.55 -5.04
N PRO A 55 20.53 -6.69 -6.34
CA PRO A 55 19.79 -6.00 -7.40
C PRO A 55 18.31 -6.36 -7.45
N VAL A 56 17.95 -7.62 -7.16
CA VAL A 56 16.53 -8.05 -7.11
C VAL A 56 15.78 -7.35 -5.98
N THR A 57 16.39 -7.24 -4.80
CA THR A 57 15.82 -6.51 -3.66
C THR A 57 15.63 -5.03 -4.00
N PHE A 58 16.63 -4.42 -4.62
CA PHE A 58 16.54 -3.04 -5.08
C PHE A 58 15.37 -2.86 -6.05
N LEU A 59 15.26 -3.68 -7.09
CA LEU A 59 14.20 -3.58 -8.10
C LEU A 59 12.82 -3.75 -7.46
N SER A 60 12.63 -4.76 -6.61
CA SER A 60 11.35 -5.00 -5.92
C SER A 60 10.91 -3.75 -5.13
N TRP A 61 11.78 -3.23 -4.27
CA TRP A 61 11.45 -2.07 -3.45
C TRP A 61 11.34 -0.78 -4.26
N ALA A 62 12.14 -0.59 -5.33
CA ALA A 62 12.04 0.57 -6.20
C ALA A 62 10.69 0.61 -6.92
N TYR A 63 10.22 -0.53 -7.45
CA TYR A 63 8.88 -0.61 -8.06
C TYR A 63 7.76 -0.35 -7.05
N LEU A 64 7.87 -0.88 -5.83
CA LEU A 64 6.89 -0.61 -4.78
C LEU A 64 6.88 0.86 -4.36
N LEU A 65 8.05 1.46 -4.14
CA LEU A 65 8.17 2.89 -3.84
C LEU A 65 7.58 3.75 -4.97
N PHE A 66 7.86 3.40 -6.21
CA PHE A 66 7.31 4.13 -7.35
C PHE A 66 5.79 3.98 -7.45
N ALA A 67 5.25 2.79 -7.14
CA ALA A 67 3.81 2.57 -7.11
C ALA A 67 3.13 3.37 -5.99
N PHE A 68 3.75 3.50 -4.82
CA PHE A 68 3.15 4.16 -3.67
C PHE A 68 3.31 5.68 -3.69
N GLY A 69 4.43 6.21 -4.14
CA GLY A 69 4.73 7.65 -4.10
C GLY A 69 4.75 8.33 -5.48
N GLY A 70 4.70 7.57 -6.58
CA GLY A 70 4.68 8.12 -7.94
C GLY A 70 3.45 8.96 -8.25
N ILE A 71 3.51 9.70 -9.35
CA ILE A 71 2.41 10.60 -9.80
C ILE A 71 1.20 9.78 -10.28
N ALA A 72 1.43 8.61 -10.86
CA ALA A 72 0.39 7.73 -11.37
C ALA A 72 0.60 6.30 -10.88
N LEU A 73 -0.45 5.71 -10.30
CA LEU A 73 -0.45 4.30 -9.95
C LEU A 73 -0.75 3.49 -11.20
N ASN A 74 0.26 2.90 -11.78
CA ASN A 74 0.06 1.85 -12.78
C ASN A 74 0.14 0.49 -12.10
N SER A 75 -0.84 -0.36 -12.36
CA SER A 75 -0.93 -1.72 -11.80
C SER A 75 0.32 -2.57 -12.07
N TRP A 76 1.04 -2.31 -13.14
CA TRP A 76 2.31 -2.97 -13.47
C TRP A 76 3.38 -2.82 -12.37
N TYR A 77 3.51 -1.64 -11.77
CA TYR A 77 4.52 -1.41 -10.73
C TYR A 77 4.25 -2.24 -9.48
N LEU A 78 2.97 -2.39 -9.12
CA LEU A 78 2.55 -3.27 -8.03
C LEU A 78 2.81 -4.74 -8.38
N THR A 79 2.50 -5.14 -9.62
CA THR A 79 2.73 -6.50 -10.09
C THR A 79 4.20 -6.85 -10.07
N TRP A 80 5.07 -6.03 -10.66
CA TRP A 80 6.50 -6.29 -10.69
C TRP A 80 7.14 -6.24 -9.30
N GLY A 81 6.82 -5.23 -8.50
CA GLY A 81 7.30 -5.14 -7.12
C GLY A 81 6.84 -6.33 -6.27
N GLY A 82 5.57 -6.71 -6.39
CA GLY A 82 4.99 -7.84 -5.67
C GLY A 82 5.53 -9.20 -6.10
N LEU A 83 5.76 -9.44 -7.40
CA LEU A 83 6.36 -10.67 -7.91
C LEU A 83 7.82 -10.85 -7.48
N LEU A 84 8.57 -9.77 -7.37
CA LEU A 84 9.96 -9.81 -6.95
C LEU A 84 10.13 -9.88 -5.43
N LEU A 85 9.12 -9.46 -4.67
CA LEU A 85 9.19 -9.38 -3.20
C LEU A 85 9.52 -10.73 -2.53
N PRO A 86 8.92 -11.88 -2.88
CA PRO A 86 9.25 -13.17 -2.30
C PRO A 86 10.72 -13.57 -2.46
N LEU A 87 11.35 -13.14 -3.56
CA LEU A 87 12.77 -13.42 -3.83
C LEU A 87 13.71 -12.66 -2.88
N THR A 88 13.21 -11.64 -2.19
CA THR A 88 13.98 -10.84 -1.23
C THR A 88 13.98 -11.40 0.19
N LYS A 89 13.24 -12.51 0.44
CA LYS A 89 13.03 -13.10 1.77
C LYS A 89 12.61 -12.06 2.81
N PRO A 90 11.51 -11.32 2.59
CA PRO A 90 11.04 -10.31 3.52
C PRO A 90 10.50 -10.97 4.80
N THR A 91 10.43 -10.21 5.90
CA THR A 91 9.75 -10.68 7.11
C THR A 91 8.25 -10.82 6.85
N GLU A 92 7.57 -11.70 7.61
CA GLU A 92 6.12 -11.91 7.49
C GLU A 92 5.32 -10.61 7.64
N ARG A 93 5.75 -9.70 8.53
CA ARG A 93 5.11 -8.38 8.71
C ARG A 93 5.18 -7.54 7.44
N ILE A 94 6.35 -7.49 6.81
CA ILE A 94 6.56 -6.72 5.56
C ILE A 94 5.71 -7.32 4.45
N THR A 95 5.73 -8.64 4.29
CA THR A 95 4.90 -9.34 3.29
C THR A 95 3.42 -9.08 3.53
N GLY A 96 2.95 -9.23 4.76
CA GLY A 96 1.56 -8.97 5.12
C GLY A 96 1.13 -7.53 4.86
N THR A 97 1.98 -6.55 5.17
CA THR A 97 1.71 -5.14 4.90
C THR A 97 1.67 -4.87 3.40
N ALA A 98 2.63 -5.38 2.63
CA ALA A 98 2.67 -5.23 1.18
C ALA A 98 1.44 -5.85 0.51
N VAL A 99 1.03 -7.05 0.91
CA VAL A 99 -0.19 -7.71 0.40
C VAL A 99 -1.43 -6.87 0.72
N THR A 100 -1.56 -6.41 1.97
CA THR A 100 -2.71 -5.57 2.37
C THR A 100 -2.79 -4.30 1.53
N LEU A 101 -1.70 -3.55 1.44
CA LEU A 101 -1.65 -2.31 0.66
C LEU A 101 -1.94 -2.56 -0.83
N THR A 102 -1.34 -3.60 -1.41
CA THR A 102 -1.58 -3.96 -2.81
C THR A 102 -3.05 -4.30 -3.06
N THR A 103 -3.67 -5.08 -2.19
CA THR A 103 -5.09 -5.46 -2.30
C THR A 103 -6.00 -4.23 -2.23
N VAL A 104 -5.77 -3.33 -1.28
CA VAL A 104 -6.55 -2.09 -1.10
C VAL A 104 -6.40 -1.19 -2.33
N LEU A 105 -5.18 -1.01 -2.85
CA LEU A 105 -4.93 -0.17 -4.02
C LEU A 105 -5.51 -0.76 -5.30
N LEU A 106 -5.47 -2.08 -5.47
CA LEU A 106 -6.10 -2.75 -6.61
C LEU A 106 -7.63 -2.63 -6.54
N ALA A 107 -8.22 -2.79 -5.35
CA ALA A 107 -9.66 -2.61 -5.15
C ALA A 107 -10.08 -1.16 -5.45
N TYR A 108 -9.31 -0.16 -5.00
CA TYR A 108 -9.53 1.24 -5.37
C TYR A 108 -9.46 1.43 -6.88
N GLY A 109 -8.41 0.93 -7.53
CA GLY A 109 -8.22 1.04 -8.97
C GLY A 109 -9.35 0.38 -9.76
N ALA A 110 -9.81 -0.78 -9.35
CA ALA A 110 -10.95 -1.49 -9.96
C ALA A 110 -12.25 -0.70 -9.79
N GLY A 111 -12.51 -0.16 -8.60
CA GLY A 111 -13.68 0.66 -8.33
C GLY A 111 -13.68 1.96 -9.14
N ASN A 112 -12.55 2.64 -9.24
CA ASN A 112 -12.41 3.85 -10.03
C ASN A 112 -12.58 3.60 -11.54
N LEU A 113 -12.01 2.49 -12.04
CA LEU A 113 -12.16 2.10 -13.45
C LEU A 113 -13.61 1.75 -13.81
N ALA A 114 -14.31 1.03 -12.91
CA ALA A 114 -15.68 0.57 -13.16
C ALA A 114 -16.71 1.71 -13.13
N TRP A 115 -16.58 2.62 -12.18
CA TRP A 115 -17.59 3.66 -11.94
C TRP A 115 -17.14 5.07 -12.22
N ARG A 116 -15.86 5.31 -12.48
CA ARG A 116 -15.27 6.65 -12.66
C ARG A 116 -15.67 7.63 -11.53
N ASN A 117 -15.86 7.10 -10.34
CA ASN A 117 -16.29 7.84 -9.16
C ASN A 117 -15.38 7.50 -7.98
N ASP A 118 -14.71 8.51 -7.44
CA ASP A 118 -13.76 8.35 -6.35
C ASP A 118 -14.42 7.89 -5.05
N ALA A 119 -15.68 8.28 -4.79
CA ALA A 119 -16.39 7.85 -3.59
C ALA A 119 -16.66 6.34 -3.60
N PHE A 120 -17.09 5.77 -4.74
CA PHE A 120 -17.24 4.33 -4.90
C PHE A 120 -15.91 3.61 -4.80
N ALA A 121 -14.87 4.15 -5.43
CA ALA A 121 -13.52 3.58 -5.38
C ALA A 121 -12.98 3.53 -3.94
N LEU A 122 -13.20 4.59 -3.15
CA LEU A 122 -12.87 4.64 -1.72
C LEU A 122 -13.67 3.62 -0.92
N GLY A 123 -14.96 3.45 -1.19
CA GLY A 123 -15.80 2.43 -0.58
C GLY A 123 -15.27 1.02 -0.83
N PHE A 124 -14.89 0.70 -2.07
CA PHE A 124 -14.27 -0.59 -2.42
C PHE A 124 -12.92 -0.80 -1.73
N ALA A 125 -12.07 0.22 -1.68
CA ALA A 125 -10.79 0.16 -0.98
C ALA A 125 -10.99 -0.08 0.52
N GLY A 126 -11.94 0.61 1.13
CA GLY A 126 -12.32 0.43 2.54
C GLY A 126 -12.85 -0.97 2.82
N LEU A 127 -13.74 -1.48 1.99
CA LEU A 127 -14.25 -2.85 2.10
C LEU A 127 -13.11 -3.88 1.97
N ALA A 128 -12.23 -3.72 0.98
CA ALA A 128 -11.08 -4.60 0.80
C ALA A 128 -10.15 -4.59 2.02
N LEU A 129 -9.89 -3.42 2.60
CA LEU A 129 -9.10 -3.29 3.83
C LEU A 129 -9.74 -4.05 4.98
N ILE A 130 -11.05 -3.85 5.21
CA ILE A 130 -11.80 -4.55 6.27
C ILE A 130 -11.70 -6.07 6.07
N LEU A 131 -11.95 -6.56 4.87
CA LEU A 131 -11.91 -8.00 4.57
C LEU A 131 -10.52 -8.61 4.80
N VAL A 132 -9.44 -7.90 4.39
CA VAL A 132 -8.07 -8.36 4.63
C VAL A 132 -7.74 -8.38 6.12
N LEU A 133 -8.14 -7.36 6.88
CA LEU A 133 -7.91 -7.31 8.32
C LEU A 133 -8.69 -8.40 9.06
N LEU A 134 -9.94 -8.65 8.70
CA LEU A 134 -10.74 -9.74 9.27
C LEU A 134 -10.13 -11.11 8.94
N TYR A 135 -9.67 -11.32 7.72
CA TYR A 135 -9.00 -12.56 7.32
C TYR A 135 -7.73 -12.79 8.14
N ARG A 136 -6.88 -11.78 8.29
CA ARG A 136 -5.64 -11.87 9.09
C ARG A 136 -5.95 -12.14 10.56
N HIS A 137 -6.91 -11.43 11.15
CA HIS A 137 -7.31 -11.67 12.52
C HIS A 137 -7.84 -13.10 12.75
N GLY A 138 -8.57 -13.65 11.77
CA GLY A 138 -9.03 -15.05 11.81
C GLY A 138 -7.89 -16.07 11.75
N GLN A 139 -6.83 -15.78 10.98
CA GLN A 139 -5.64 -16.64 10.92
C GLN A 139 -4.84 -16.63 12.24
N ASP A 140 -4.63 -15.44 12.81
CA ASP A 140 -3.91 -15.30 14.08
C ASP A 140 -4.61 -16.08 15.20
N ARG A 141 -5.94 -16.02 15.28
CA ARG A 141 -6.73 -16.82 16.24
C ARG A 141 -6.53 -18.33 16.07
N LYS A 142 -6.52 -18.84 14.83
CA LYS A 142 -6.31 -20.27 14.56
C LYS A 142 -4.92 -20.73 15.02
N LEU A 143 -3.89 -19.92 14.78
CA LEU A 143 -2.52 -20.21 15.22
C LEU A 143 -2.41 -20.26 16.75
N HIS A 144 -3.04 -19.33 17.45
CA HIS A 144 -3.06 -19.32 18.91
C HIS A 144 -3.80 -20.54 19.49
N LEU A 145 -4.91 -20.96 18.90
CA LEU A 145 -5.65 -22.15 19.34
C LEU A 145 -4.87 -23.44 19.08
N ALA A 146 -4.19 -23.53 17.94
CA ALA A 146 -3.34 -24.68 17.61
C ALA A 146 -2.15 -24.82 18.58
N SER A 147 -1.53 -23.71 18.96
CA SER A 147 -0.42 -23.70 19.93
C SER A 147 -0.86 -24.05 21.36
N ALA A 148 -2.08 -23.66 21.76
CA ALA A 148 -2.63 -23.97 23.07
C ALA A 148 -3.09 -25.43 23.21
N GLY A 149 -3.54 -26.05 22.11
CA GLY A 149 -4.00 -27.46 22.09
C GLY A 149 -2.87 -28.53 22.01
N GLY A 150 -1.68 -28.14 21.56
CA GLY A 150 -0.53 -29.05 21.36
C GLY A 150 0.28 -29.35 22.63
N GLY A 151 0.01 -28.69 23.76
CA GLY A 151 0.79 -28.84 25.01
C GLY A 151 0.44 -30.04 25.89
N GLY A 152 -0.46 -30.91 25.45
CA GLY A 152 -1.01 -32.00 26.30
C GLY A 152 -0.53 -33.42 26.01
N GLN A 153 0.43 -33.64 25.11
CA GLN A 153 0.98 -34.99 24.82
C GLN A 153 2.48 -35.02 25.04
N SER A 154 2.89 -35.16 26.30
CA SER A 154 4.17 -35.78 26.67
C SER A 154 3.88 -37.13 27.27
N PRO A 155 4.51 -38.22 26.77
CA PRO A 155 4.39 -39.58 27.33
C PRO A 155 5.07 -39.67 28.68
#